data_b6963122375204c2ecfd087b9c09a9d4
#
_entry.id   b6963122375204c2ecfd087b9c09a9d4
#
_cell.length_a   1.000
_cell.length_b   1.000
_cell.length_c   1.000
_cell.angle_alpha   90.00
_cell.angle_beta   90.00
_cell.angle_gamma   90.00
#
_symmetry.space_group_name_H-M   'P 1'
#
loop_
_entity.id
_entity.type
_entity.pdbx_description
1 polymer ?
#
loop_
_entity_poly.entity_id
_entity_poly.type
_entity_poly.pdbx_seq_one_letter_code
_entity_poly.pdbx_strand_id
1 'polypeptide(L)'
;IQAVTGMEVPSHAYPASIGVLVFNAGTAYAVYKAIADGEPCVSRITTLTGAPLQTPKNFETLIGTSVSFLFDLCGIDTTRHTGTIVGGSLMGIQLLTLDVPVMKTSNCLIAMSAAEFPPDEPELACIRCGFCAEACPARLLPQQLYAFSRAHDHEQNLAHGLFDCIECGACAYVCPSHIPLVQYYRSSKAEIRAQQRRQLQSQHWQRQFQQHQYRIKKQQDEAPHQISGDAVGPVKDDEPAKKNRSREDGDKTEAAVFSRERAKREIAEAVARVRARKAGHIASPRTDAESDG
;
A
#
# COMPACT_ATOMS: atom_id res chain seq x y z
N ILE A 1 -24.33 6.74 5.18
CA ILE A 1 -25.29 5.73 4.68
C ILE A 1 -26.38 5.56 5.73
N GLN A 2 -26.06 5.12 6.94
CA GLN A 2 -27.04 4.84 8.00
C GLN A 2 -27.99 6.01 8.27
N ALA A 3 -27.47 7.25 8.35
CA ALA A 3 -28.29 8.44 8.60
C ALA A 3 -29.33 8.73 7.50
N VAL A 4 -29.09 8.31 6.26
CA VAL A 4 -29.96 8.58 5.10
C VAL A 4 -30.84 7.38 4.76
N THR A 5 -30.32 6.17 4.89
CA THR A 5 -30.98 4.95 4.44
C THR A 5 -31.53 4.09 5.58
N GLY A 6 -31.12 4.34 6.82
CA GLY A 6 -31.39 3.48 7.97
C GLY A 6 -30.61 2.17 7.98
N MET A 7 -29.88 1.86 6.89
CA MET A 7 -29.12 0.63 6.76
C MET A 7 -27.68 0.78 7.24
N GLU A 8 -27.19 -0.19 7.98
CA GLU A 8 -25.80 -0.25 8.42
C GLU A 8 -24.98 -1.12 7.46
N VAL A 9 -23.80 -0.66 7.10
CA VAL A 9 -22.86 -1.44 6.30
C VAL A 9 -22.22 -2.49 7.22
N PRO A 10 -22.28 -3.80 6.88
CA PRO A 10 -21.66 -4.84 7.70
C PRO A 10 -20.16 -4.60 7.87
N SER A 11 -19.63 -4.99 9.03
CA SER A 11 -18.18 -4.91 9.31
C SER A 11 -17.38 -5.63 8.22
N HIS A 12 -16.24 -5.07 7.83
CA HIS A 12 -15.39 -5.54 6.72
C HIS A 12 -16.04 -5.53 5.33
N ALA A 13 -17.26 -5.03 5.17
CA ALA A 13 -17.93 -4.92 3.89
C ALA A 13 -17.84 -3.50 3.29
N TYR A 14 -18.08 -3.40 2.00
CA TYR A 14 -18.20 -2.12 1.32
C TYR A 14 -19.66 -1.70 1.19
N PRO A 15 -19.96 -0.39 1.07
CA PRO A 15 -21.32 0.09 0.83
C PRO A 15 -22.05 -0.60 -0.32
N ALA A 16 -21.32 -1.02 -1.35
CA ALA A 16 -21.87 -1.76 -2.48
C ALA A 16 -22.50 -3.10 -2.10
N SER A 17 -22.10 -3.74 -0.98
CA SER A 17 -22.69 -5.01 -0.53
C SER A 17 -24.15 -4.88 -0.09
N ILE A 18 -24.56 -3.67 0.28
CA ILE A 18 -25.96 -3.34 0.61
C ILE A 18 -26.67 -2.57 -0.52
N GLY A 19 -26.10 -2.57 -1.73
CA GLY A 19 -26.66 -1.91 -2.90
C GLY A 19 -26.53 -0.39 -2.91
N VAL A 20 -25.68 0.20 -2.08
CA VAL A 20 -25.49 1.66 -1.93
C VAL A 20 -24.10 2.05 -2.42
N LEU A 21 -24.03 3.12 -3.22
CA LEU A 21 -22.78 3.75 -3.61
C LEU A 21 -22.75 5.19 -3.09
N VAL A 22 -21.58 5.61 -2.57
CA VAL A 22 -21.36 6.97 -2.09
C VAL A 22 -20.27 7.61 -2.95
N PHE A 23 -20.61 8.73 -3.59
CA PHE A 23 -19.70 9.52 -4.41
C PHE A 23 -19.56 10.94 -3.86
N ASN A 24 -18.37 11.51 -4.01
CA ASN A 24 -18.19 12.94 -3.91
C ASN A 24 -18.96 13.63 -5.06
N ALA A 25 -19.63 14.76 -4.80
CA ALA A 25 -20.41 15.49 -5.80
C ALA A 25 -19.58 15.84 -7.05
N GLY A 26 -18.32 16.27 -6.88
CA GLY A 26 -17.42 16.53 -8.01
C GLY A 26 -17.07 15.28 -8.82
N THR A 27 -17.08 14.10 -8.20
CA THR A 27 -16.88 12.84 -8.94
C THR A 27 -18.14 12.48 -9.73
N ALA A 28 -19.34 12.66 -9.14
CA ALA A 28 -20.60 12.44 -9.85
C ALA A 28 -20.73 13.37 -11.06
N TYR A 29 -20.36 14.64 -10.90
CA TYR A 29 -20.32 15.61 -11.99
C TYR A 29 -19.35 15.22 -13.10
N ALA A 30 -18.16 14.79 -12.76
CA ALA A 30 -17.17 14.33 -13.76
C ALA A 30 -17.65 13.08 -14.52
N VAL A 31 -18.36 12.15 -13.82
CA VAL A 31 -18.97 10.97 -14.47
C VAL A 31 -20.08 11.42 -15.45
N TYR A 32 -20.93 12.36 -15.04
CA TYR A 32 -21.95 12.92 -15.94
C TYR A 32 -21.31 13.52 -17.20
N LYS A 33 -20.31 14.39 -17.05
CA LYS A 33 -19.57 15.00 -18.17
C LYS A 33 -18.96 13.95 -19.12
N ALA A 34 -18.37 12.92 -18.55
CA ALA A 34 -17.76 11.84 -19.35
C ALA A 34 -18.79 11.05 -20.19
N ILE A 35 -20.00 10.84 -19.64
CA ILE A 35 -21.03 10.03 -20.30
C ILE A 35 -21.89 10.89 -21.27
N ALA A 36 -22.33 12.07 -20.82
CA ALA A 36 -23.23 12.91 -21.58
C ALA A 36 -22.51 13.74 -22.64
N ASP A 37 -21.37 14.32 -22.29
CA ASP A 37 -20.63 15.27 -23.13
C ASP A 37 -19.41 14.64 -23.81
N GLY A 38 -19.00 13.43 -23.40
CA GLY A 38 -17.77 12.78 -23.89
C GLY A 38 -16.50 13.45 -23.40
N GLU A 39 -16.56 14.31 -22.38
CA GLU A 39 -15.42 15.05 -21.86
C GLU A 39 -14.61 14.20 -20.86
N PRO A 40 -13.30 14.01 -21.09
CA PRO A 40 -12.44 13.33 -20.11
C PRO A 40 -12.25 14.20 -18.86
N CYS A 41 -12.02 13.57 -17.69
CA CYS A 41 -11.77 14.28 -16.44
C CYS A 41 -10.35 14.88 -16.45
N VAL A 42 -10.22 16.08 -17.00
CA VAL A 42 -8.96 16.85 -17.11
C VAL A 42 -8.89 18.01 -16.12
N SER A 43 -10.01 18.38 -15.51
CA SER A 43 -10.12 19.43 -14.51
C SER A 43 -10.79 18.95 -13.24
N ARG A 44 -10.61 19.69 -12.16
CA ARG A 44 -11.24 19.45 -10.87
C ARG A 44 -11.62 20.76 -10.21
N ILE A 45 -12.80 20.84 -9.60
CA ILE A 45 -13.13 21.94 -8.71
C ILE A 45 -12.34 21.74 -7.42
N THR A 46 -11.45 22.70 -7.15
CA THR A 46 -10.58 22.70 -5.97
C THR A 46 -10.86 23.96 -5.14
N THR A 47 -11.17 23.77 -3.87
CA THR A 47 -11.37 24.85 -2.91
C THR A 47 -10.02 25.29 -2.33
N LEU A 48 -9.73 26.58 -2.38
CA LEU A 48 -8.58 27.17 -1.70
C LEU A 48 -9.07 28.00 -0.53
N THR A 49 -8.57 27.69 0.68
CA THR A 49 -8.98 28.34 1.92
C THR A 49 -7.84 28.42 2.94
N GLY A 50 -8.04 29.15 4.02
CA GLY A 50 -7.08 29.36 5.10
C GLY A 50 -6.81 30.84 5.35
N ALA A 51 -6.50 31.21 6.58
CA ALA A 51 -6.28 32.59 6.99
C ALA A 51 -5.12 33.32 6.27
N PRO A 52 -4.07 32.65 5.75
CA PRO A 52 -3.03 33.29 4.96
C PRO A 52 -3.47 33.74 3.56
N LEU A 53 -4.62 33.32 3.04
CA LEU A 53 -5.08 33.70 1.71
C LEU A 53 -5.90 35.00 1.76
N GLN A 54 -5.60 35.95 0.86
CA GLN A 54 -6.35 37.21 0.76
C GLN A 54 -7.74 36.99 0.16
N THR A 55 -7.85 36.10 -0.84
CA THR A 55 -9.09 35.82 -1.57
C THR A 55 -9.36 34.31 -1.66
N PRO A 56 -9.84 33.68 -0.55
CA PRO A 56 -10.23 32.28 -0.60
C PRO A 56 -11.39 32.07 -1.59
N LYS A 57 -11.30 31.05 -2.46
CA LYS A 57 -12.37 30.73 -3.42
C LYS A 57 -12.20 29.33 -4.05
N ASN A 58 -13.21 28.93 -4.81
CA ASN A 58 -13.18 27.71 -5.59
C ASN A 58 -12.64 27.99 -7.01
N PHE A 59 -11.80 27.12 -7.50
CA PHE A 59 -11.27 27.15 -8.87
C PHE A 59 -11.63 25.86 -9.60
N GLU A 60 -11.97 25.98 -10.85
CA GLU A 60 -11.86 24.85 -11.76
C GLU A 60 -10.40 24.76 -12.22
N THR A 61 -9.68 23.80 -11.68
CA THR A 61 -8.24 23.66 -11.84
C THR A 61 -7.94 22.50 -12.78
N LEU A 62 -7.07 22.70 -13.75
CA LEU A 62 -6.54 21.61 -14.56
C LEU A 62 -5.68 20.68 -13.71
N ILE A 63 -5.84 19.38 -13.92
CA ILE A 63 -5.01 18.37 -13.25
C ILE A 63 -3.57 18.57 -13.70
N GLY A 64 -2.64 18.64 -12.75
CA GLY A 64 -1.24 18.94 -13.02
C GLY A 64 -0.84 20.39 -12.73
N THR A 65 -1.81 21.30 -12.47
CA THR A 65 -1.49 22.68 -12.04
C THR A 65 -0.77 22.66 -10.69
N SER A 66 0.31 23.43 -10.55
CA SER A 66 1.06 23.56 -9.30
C SER A 66 0.20 24.20 -8.18
N VAL A 67 0.35 23.68 -6.97
CA VAL A 67 -0.30 24.26 -5.77
C VAL A 67 0.24 25.66 -5.49
N SER A 68 1.53 25.92 -5.69
CA SER A 68 2.15 27.23 -5.54
C SER A 68 1.47 28.28 -6.43
N PHE A 69 1.27 27.96 -7.71
CA PHE A 69 0.60 28.86 -8.65
C PHE A 69 -0.83 29.23 -8.19
N LEU A 70 -1.57 28.26 -7.66
CA LEU A 70 -2.94 28.52 -7.16
C LEU A 70 -2.95 29.43 -5.93
N PHE A 71 -1.98 29.26 -5.05
CA PHE A 71 -1.86 30.11 -3.87
C PHE A 71 -1.43 31.54 -4.24
N ASP A 72 -0.57 31.70 -5.21
CA ASP A 72 -0.18 33.01 -5.75
C ASP A 72 -1.41 33.75 -6.33
N LEU A 73 -2.28 33.04 -7.06
CA LEU A 73 -3.54 33.60 -7.57
C LEU A 73 -4.51 34.05 -6.46
N CYS A 74 -4.44 33.42 -5.26
CA CYS A 74 -5.24 33.79 -4.10
C CYS A 74 -4.58 34.89 -3.25
N GLY A 75 -3.37 35.33 -3.58
CA GLY A 75 -2.61 36.26 -2.79
C GLY A 75 -2.20 35.71 -1.44
N ILE A 76 -1.32 34.70 -1.44
CA ILE A 76 -0.84 34.10 -0.20
C ILE A 76 0.06 35.04 0.57
N ASP A 77 -0.20 35.21 1.86
CA ASP A 77 0.69 35.87 2.79
C ASP A 77 1.73 34.87 3.33
N THR A 78 2.90 34.91 2.74
CA THR A 78 4.01 33.98 3.08
C THR A 78 4.52 34.19 4.52
N THR A 79 4.26 35.33 5.14
CA THR A 79 4.71 35.59 6.53
C THR A 79 3.81 34.87 7.54
N ARG A 80 2.57 34.62 7.19
CA ARG A 80 1.58 33.94 8.04
C ARG A 80 1.41 32.48 7.69
N HIS A 81 1.87 32.05 6.52
CA HIS A 81 1.76 30.71 6.03
C HIS A 81 2.76 29.79 6.71
N THR A 82 2.28 28.78 7.47
CA THR A 82 3.09 27.80 8.19
C THR A 82 3.13 26.43 7.55
N GLY A 83 2.21 26.14 6.63
CA GLY A 83 2.11 24.84 5.94
C GLY A 83 0.84 24.73 5.12
N THR A 84 0.70 23.63 4.40
CA THR A 84 -0.48 23.38 3.55
C THR A 84 -1.02 21.98 3.77
N ILE A 85 -2.35 21.88 3.89
CA ILE A 85 -3.07 20.61 3.96
C ILE A 85 -3.85 20.39 2.66
N VAL A 86 -3.74 19.19 2.10
CA VAL A 86 -4.60 18.69 1.02
C VAL A 86 -5.73 17.86 1.62
N GLY A 87 -6.97 18.26 1.40
CA GLY A 87 -8.16 17.60 1.94
C GLY A 87 -8.81 18.38 3.07
N GLY A 88 -9.47 17.66 4.00
CA GLY A 88 -10.13 18.26 5.16
C GLY A 88 -9.15 18.60 6.28
N SER A 89 -9.52 19.54 7.16
CA SER A 89 -8.70 19.98 8.29
C SER A 89 -8.30 18.86 9.26
N LEU A 90 -9.17 17.87 9.49
CA LEU A 90 -8.90 16.73 10.38
C LEU A 90 -8.34 15.49 9.64
N MET A 91 -8.73 15.30 8.38
CA MET A 91 -8.41 14.08 7.60
C MET A 91 -7.35 14.30 6.54
N GLY A 92 -7.01 15.55 6.26
CA GLY A 92 -6.09 15.93 5.20
C GLY A 92 -4.65 15.48 5.47
N ILE A 93 -3.83 15.63 4.46
CA ILE A 93 -2.39 15.30 4.50
C ILE A 93 -1.63 16.61 4.33
N GLN A 94 -0.69 16.85 5.24
CA GLN A 94 0.19 18.01 5.15
C GLN A 94 1.22 17.80 4.02
N LEU A 95 1.36 18.81 3.18
CA LEU A 95 2.36 18.85 2.13
C LEU A 95 3.71 19.31 2.69
N LEU A 96 4.76 18.65 2.27
CA LEU A 96 6.14 19.05 2.59
C LEU A 96 6.65 20.21 1.71
N THR A 97 6.06 20.37 0.52
CA THR A 97 6.41 21.41 -0.45
C THR A 97 5.16 21.84 -1.22
N LEU A 98 5.16 23.08 -1.71
CA LEU A 98 4.11 23.60 -2.60
C LEU A 98 4.34 23.25 -4.08
N ASP A 99 5.51 22.72 -4.40
CA ASP A 99 5.86 22.33 -5.77
C ASP A 99 5.33 20.92 -6.09
N VAL A 100 4.03 20.76 -5.89
CA VAL A 100 3.29 19.53 -6.17
C VAL A 100 2.09 19.85 -7.07
N PRO A 101 1.72 18.94 -7.98
CA PRO A 101 0.58 19.15 -8.86
C PRO A 101 -0.75 18.83 -8.16
N VAL A 102 -1.81 19.53 -8.57
CA VAL A 102 -3.19 19.15 -8.26
C VAL A 102 -3.50 17.81 -8.94
N MET A 103 -4.04 16.87 -8.15
CA MET A 103 -4.44 15.54 -8.61
C MET A 103 -5.97 15.41 -8.67
N LYS A 104 -6.48 14.33 -9.27
CA LYS A 104 -7.93 14.03 -9.31
C LYS A 104 -8.59 13.98 -7.94
N THR A 105 -7.83 13.71 -6.88
CA THR A 105 -8.29 13.63 -5.50
C THR A 105 -8.17 14.94 -4.73
N SER A 106 -7.51 15.95 -5.31
CA SER A 106 -7.28 17.26 -4.66
C SER A 106 -8.53 18.13 -4.79
N ASN A 107 -9.42 18.07 -3.80
CA ASN A 107 -10.66 18.83 -3.77
C ASN A 107 -10.60 20.07 -2.85
N CYS A 108 -9.62 20.14 -1.96
CA CYS A 108 -9.41 21.26 -1.05
C CYS A 108 -7.93 21.42 -0.73
N LEU A 109 -7.47 22.66 -0.69
CA LEU A 109 -6.12 23.07 -0.29
C LEU A 109 -6.28 24.12 0.82
N ILE A 110 -5.75 23.84 2.00
CA ILE A 110 -5.84 24.72 3.17
C ILE A 110 -4.47 25.30 3.44
N ALA A 111 -4.34 26.62 3.31
CA ALA A 111 -3.15 27.35 3.77
C ALA A 111 -3.22 27.50 5.29
N MET A 112 -2.29 26.87 5.99
CA MET A 112 -2.25 26.88 7.47
C MET A 112 -1.64 28.16 7.97
N SER A 113 -2.16 28.65 9.10
CA SER A 113 -1.55 29.68 9.94
C SER A 113 -1.31 29.16 11.35
N ALA A 114 -0.33 29.68 12.06
CA ALA A 114 -0.05 29.29 13.44
C ALA A 114 -1.22 29.56 14.41
N ALA A 115 -2.12 30.47 14.06
CA ALA A 115 -3.30 30.79 14.87
C ALA A 115 -4.40 29.72 14.73
N GLU A 116 -4.56 29.15 13.52
CA GLU A 116 -5.58 28.12 13.25
C GLU A 116 -5.06 26.70 13.50
N PHE A 117 -3.77 26.51 13.25
CA PHE A 117 -3.08 25.23 13.41
C PHE A 117 -1.82 25.49 14.27
N PRO A 118 -1.98 25.53 15.61
CA PRO A 118 -0.83 25.67 16.50
C PRO A 118 0.14 24.49 16.31
N PRO A 119 1.41 24.65 16.64
CA PRO A 119 2.39 23.56 16.61
C PRO A 119 1.88 22.36 17.43
N ASP A 120 2.18 21.16 16.93
CA ASP A 120 1.79 19.92 17.63
C ASP A 120 2.42 19.90 19.03
N GLU A 121 1.59 19.67 20.03
CA GLU A 121 2.05 19.41 21.38
C GLU A 121 2.61 17.99 21.49
N PRO A 122 3.61 17.77 22.39
CA PRO A 122 4.20 16.46 22.56
C PRO A 122 3.16 15.42 23.03
N GLU A 123 3.25 14.23 22.47
CA GLU A 123 2.41 13.10 22.89
C GLU A 123 2.69 12.73 24.35
N LEU A 124 1.63 12.70 25.16
CA LEU A 124 1.65 12.27 26.55
C LEU A 124 1.06 10.86 26.71
N ALA A 125 1.29 10.25 27.86
CA ALA A 125 0.71 8.96 28.16
C ALA A 125 -0.82 9.02 28.22
N CYS A 126 -1.49 7.97 27.72
CA CYS A 126 -2.95 7.88 27.77
C CYS A 126 -3.45 7.83 29.22
N ILE A 127 -4.28 8.80 29.61
CA ILE A 127 -4.89 8.87 30.96
C ILE A 127 -6.21 8.10 31.08
N ARG A 128 -6.65 7.40 30.03
CA ARG A 128 -7.88 6.60 29.97
C ARG A 128 -9.16 7.39 30.27
N CYS A 129 -9.24 8.65 29.87
CA CYS A 129 -10.40 9.52 30.11
C CYS A 129 -11.68 9.11 29.36
N GLY A 130 -11.60 8.35 28.26
CA GLY A 130 -12.77 7.89 27.50
C GLY A 130 -13.28 8.83 26.41
N PHE A 131 -12.88 10.09 26.36
CA PHE A 131 -13.40 11.09 25.39
C PHE A 131 -13.29 10.65 23.94
N CYS A 132 -12.23 9.92 23.61
CA CYS A 132 -12.04 9.38 22.26
C CYS A 132 -13.11 8.35 21.87
N ALA A 133 -13.64 7.59 22.84
CA ALA A 133 -14.72 6.62 22.59
C ALA A 133 -16.05 7.34 22.40
N GLU A 134 -16.33 8.38 23.21
CA GLU A 134 -17.55 9.18 23.09
C GLU A 134 -17.60 9.94 21.75
N ALA A 135 -16.45 10.47 21.30
CA ALA A 135 -16.35 11.19 20.02
C ALA A 135 -16.36 10.28 18.79
N CYS A 136 -16.27 8.96 18.94
CA CYS A 136 -16.13 8.05 17.81
C CYS A 136 -17.47 7.82 17.08
N PRO A 137 -17.64 8.29 15.82
CA PRO A 137 -18.87 8.10 15.07
C PRO A 137 -19.11 6.64 14.66
N ALA A 138 -18.04 5.83 14.60
CA ALA A 138 -18.10 4.39 14.29
C ALA A 138 -18.28 3.54 15.56
N ARG A 139 -18.46 4.14 16.74
CA ARG A 139 -18.66 3.46 18.03
C ARG A 139 -17.58 2.45 18.38
N LEU A 140 -16.36 2.72 17.96
CA LEU A 140 -15.18 1.91 18.30
C LEU A 140 -14.63 2.32 19.68
N LEU A 141 -13.65 1.57 20.15
CA LEU A 141 -12.88 1.87 21.36
C LEU A 141 -11.45 2.33 20.98
N PRO A 142 -11.25 3.63 20.64
CA PRO A 142 -9.98 4.12 20.14
C PRO A 142 -8.82 3.87 21.10
N GLN A 143 -9.03 3.95 22.42
CA GLN A 143 -7.99 3.70 23.41
C GLN A 143 -7.47 2.24 23.38
N GLN A 144 -8.33 1.27 23.05
CA GLN A 144 -7.91 -0.13 22.91
C GLN A 144 -7.16 -0.33 21.59
N LEU A 145 -7.72 0.18 20.48
CA LEU A 145 -7.05 0.15 19.18
C LEU A 145 -5.66 0.78 19.23
N TYR A 146 -5.50 1.87 20.00
CA TYR A 146 -4.21 2.49 20.23
C TYR A 146 -3.24 1.57 20.96
N ALA A 147 -3.69 0.92 22.05
CA ALA A 147 -2.86 -0.01 22.80
C ALA A 147 -2.36 -1.18 21.93
N PHE A 148 -3.26 -1.77 21.14
CA PHE A 148 -2.91 -2.87 20.23
C PHE A 148 -2.02 -2.39 19.07
N SER A 149 -2.26 -1.18 18.55
CA SER A 149 -1.43 -0.61 17.49
C SER A 149 0.00 -0.35 17.97
N ARG A 150 0.19 0.16 19.18
CA ARG A 150 1.53 0.32 19.78
C ARG A 150 2.24 -1.00 20.03
N ALA A 151 1.47 -2.04 20.38
CA ALA A 151 2.00 -3.38 20.62
C ALA A 151 2.22 -4.17 19.32
N HIS A 152 1.86 -3.62 18.13
CA HIS A 152 1.82 -4.34 16.85
C HIS A 152 1.00 -5.64 16.89
N ASP A 153 -0.01 -5.68 17.78
CA ASP A 153 -0.93 -6.81 17.89
C ASP A 153 -2.03 -6.68 16.83
N HIS A 154 -1.72 -7.20 15.64
CA HIS A 154 -2.60 -7.11 14.49
C HIS A 154 -3.86 -7.96 14.63
N GLU A 155 -3.79 -9.07 15.38
CA GLU A 155 -4.93 -9.95 15.62
C GLU A 155 -5.99 -9.25 16.49
N GLN A 156 -5.59 -8.65 17.59
CA GLN A 156 -6.48 -7.86 18.44
C GLN A 156 -7.00 -6.62 17.72
N ASN A 157 -6.19 -5.95 16.92
CA ASN A 157 -6.64 -4.84 16.11
C ASN A 157 -7.76 -5.25 15.14
N LEU A 158 -7.65 -6.42 14.51
CA LEU A 158 -8.72 -6.95 13.64
C LEU A 158 -9.96 -7.32 14.45
N ALA A 159 -9.80 -8.00 15.59
CA ALA A 159 -10.91 -8.40 16.44
C ALA A 159 -11.71 -7.21 17.01
N HIS A 160 -11.05 -6.05 17.20
CA HIS A 160 -11.66 -4.83 17.69
C HIS A 160 -12.12 -3.88 16.57
N GLY A 161 -12.20 -4.34 15.32
CA GLY A 161 -12.76 -3.58 14.22
C GLY A 161 -11.90 -2.43 13.72
N LEU A 162 -10.56 -2.54 13.75
CA LEU A 162 -9.68 -1.49 13.25
C LEU A 162 -10.06 -1.02 11.83
N PHE A 163 -10.52 -1.93 10.97
CA PHE A 163 -10.89 -1.59 9.60
C PHE A 163 -12.24 -0.87 9.48
N ASP A 164 -13.08 -0.88 10.51
CA ASP A 164 -14.31 -0.11 10.57
C ASP A 164 -14.04 1.36 10.96
N CYS A 165 -12.84 1.68 11.41
CA CYS A 165 -12.39 3.04 11.65
C CYS A 165 -12.34 3.82 10.33
N ILE A 166 -13.10 4.91 10.23
CA ILE A 166 -13.19 5.80 9.06
C ILE A 166 -12.10 6.87 9.02
N GLU A 167 -11.17 6.86 9.99
CA GLU A 167 -10.04 7.79 10.10
C GLU A 167 -10.45 9.28 10.12
N CYS A 168 -11.60 9.59 10.69
CA CYS A 168 -12.18 10.94 10.71
C CYS A 168 -11.39 11.95 11.56
N GLY A 169 -10.50 11.52 12.45
CA GLY A 169 -9.71 12.41 13.30
C GLY A 169 -10.36 12.84 14.62
N ALA A 170 -11.67 12.66 14.79
CA ALA A 170 -12.40 13.15 15.97
C ALA A 170 -11.79 12.67 17.30
N CYS A 171 -11.39 11.42 17.38
CA CYS A 171 -10.76 10.86 18.59
C CYS A 171 -9.40 11.49 18.93
N ALA A 172 -8.59 11.82 17.93
CA ALA A 172 -7.32 12.53 18.14
C ALA A 172 -7.54 13.98 18.55
N TYR A 173 -8.55 14.65 17.96
CA TYR A 173 -8.90 16.03 18.27
C TYR A 173 -9.31 16.24 19.72
N VAL A 174 -10.10 15.32 20.31
CA VAL A 174 -10.57 15.43 21.70
C VAL A 174 -9.58 14.84 22.71
N CYS A 175 -8.42 14.35 22.29
CA CYS A 175 -7.48 13.69 23.18
C CYS A 175 -6.68 14.71 24.03
N PRO A 176 -6.84 14.74 25.36
CA PRO A 176 -6.10 15.68 26.21
C PRO A 176 -4.62 15.31 26.36
N SER A 177 -4.23 14.13 25.89
CA SER A 177 -2.83 13.67 25.86
C SER A 177 -2.18 13.87 24.50
N HIS A 178 -2.82 14.57 23.58
CA HIS A 178 -2.33 14.88 22.22
C HIS A 178 -1.81 13.67 21.43
N ILE A 179 -2.43 12.49 21.68
CA ILE A 179 -2.03 11.24 21.02
C ILE A 179 -2.53 11.26 19.56
N PRO A 180 -1.68 11.10 18.55
CA PRO A 180 -2.05 11.07 17.13
C PRO A 180 -2.70 9.72 16.77
N LEU A 181 -3.84 9.39 17.39
CA LEU A 181 -4.50 8.09 17.32
C LEU A 181 -4.69 7.58 15.90
N VAL A 182 -5.12 8.47 14.99
CA VAL A 182 -5.38 8.09 13.59
C VAL A 182 -4.10 7.66 12.87
N GLN A 183 -2.96 8.25 13.20
CA GLN A 183 -1.68 7.87 12.58
C GLN A 183 -1.27 6.45 12.99
N TYR A 184 -1.46 6.09 14.25
CA TYR A 184 -1.26 4.71 14.72
C TYR A 184 -2.15 3.73 13.97
N TYR A 185 -3.43 4.06 13.75
CA TYR A 185 -4.36 3.19 13.03
C TYR A 185 -3.99 3.06 11.55
N ARG A 186 -3.59 4.16 10.91
CA ARG A 186 -3.09 4.14 9.52
C ARG A 186 -1.88 3.25 9.36
N SER A 187 -0.91 3.35 10.28
CA SER A 187 0.28 2.48 10.30
C SER A 187 -0.11 1.02 10.43
N SER A 188 -0.90 0.67 11.46
CA SER A 188 -1.35 -0.71 11.68
C SER A 188 -2.15 -1.28 10.51
N LYS A 189 -3.07 -0.49 9.93
CA LYS A 189 -3.81 -0.89 8.70
C LYS A 189 -2.86 -1.13 7.52
N ALA A 190 -1.84 -0.30 7.36
CA ALA A 190 -0.86 -0.45 6.28
C ALA A 190 -0.03 -1.72 6.47
N GLU A 191 0.40 -2.01 7.68
CA GLU A 191 1.16 -3.21 8.05
C GLU A 191 0.33 -4.48 7.80
N ILE A 192 -0.92 -4.52 8.29
CA ILE A 192 -1.85 -5.63 8.07
C ILE A 192 -2.09 -5.86 6.58
N ARG A 193 -2.40 -4.81 5.82
CA ARG A 193 -2.59 -4.92 4.36
C ARG A 193 -1.32 -5.40 3.65
N ALA A 194 -0.15 -4.95 4.07
CA ALA A 194 1.11 -5.40 3.51
C ALA A 194 1.37 -6.89 3.81
N GLN A 195 1.06 -7.35 5.03
CA GLN A 195 1.15 -8.75 5.42
C GLN A 195 0.19 -9.63 4.60
N GLN A 196 -1.08 -9.22 4.46
CA GLN A 196 -2.08 -9.92 3.66
C GLN A 196 -1.66 -10.02 2.19
N ARG A 197 -1.16 -8.92 1.60
CA ARG A 197 -0.64 -8.93 0.22
C ARG A 197 0.52 -9.92 0.06
N ARG A 198 1.47 -9.95 1.00
CA ARG A 198 2.58 -10.90 0.98
C ARG A 198 2.10 -12.35 1.08
N GLN A 199 1.11 -12.62 1.92
CA GLN A 199 0.52 -13.96 2.04
C GLN A 199 -0.18 -14.40 0.74
N LEU A 200 -1.00 -13.53 0.15
CA LEU A 200 -1.68 -13.80 -1.12
C LEU A 200 -0.68 -14.05 -2.25
N GLN A 201 0.38 -13.24 -2.32
CA GLN A 201 1.43 -13.40 -3.32
C GLN A 201 2.19 -14.72 -3.12
N SER A 202 2.52 -15.08 -1.88
CA SER A 202 3.16 -16.36 -1.56
C SER A 202 2.29 -17.55 -1.97
N GLN A 203 0.99 -17.50 -1.64
CA GLN A 203 0.04 -18.54 -2.06
C GLN A 203 -0.12 -18.62 -3.59
N HIS A 204 -0.10 -17.49 -4.27
CA HIS A 204 -0.14 -17.45 -5.73
C HIS A 204 1.09 -18.14 -6.34
N TRP A 205 2.30 -17.81 -5.88
CA TRP A 205 3.53 -18.45 -6.33
C TRP A 205 3.57 -19.95 -6.00
N GLN A 206 3.09 -20.33 -4.82
CA GLN A 206 3.00 -21.74 -4.45
C GLN A 206 2.07 -22.52 -5.39
N ARG A 207 0.90 -21.97 -5.72
CA ARG A 207 -0.03 -22.58 -6.69
C ARG A 207 0.60 -22.72 -8.07
N GLN A 208 1.26 -21.67 -8.56
CA GLN A 208 1.97 -21.73 -9.86
C GLN A 208 3.07 -22.77 -9.85
N PHE A 209 3.84 -22.84 -8.78
CA PHE A 209 4.89 -23.86 -8.64
C PHE A 209 4.31 -25.27 -8.66
N GLN A 210 3.25 -25.53 -7.92
CA GLN A 210 2.54 -26.83 -7.91
C GLN A 210 2.01 -27.20 -9.31
N GLN A 211 1.40 -26.25 -10.01
CA GLN A 211 0.92 -26.46 -11.38
C GLN A 211 2.07 -26.73 -12.36
N HIS A 212 3.20 -26.07 -12.17
CA HIS A 212 4.40 -26.34 -12.99
C HIS A 212 4.96 -27.74 -12.73
N GLN A 213 5.09 -28.13 -11.47
CA GLN A 213 5.50 -29.49 -11.10
C GLN A 213 4.56 -30.57 -11.65
N TYR A 214 3.26 -30.34 -11.55
CA TYR A 214 2.26 -31.24 -12.11
C TYR A 214 2.42 -31.40 -13.63
N ARG A 215 2.64 -30.29 -14.36
CA ARG A 215 2.87 -30.33 -15.83
C ARG A 215 4.14 -31.09 -16.18
N ILE A 216 5.22 -30.89 -15.46
CA ILE A 216 6.48 -31.63 -15.69
C ILE A 216 6.25 -33.12 -15.46
N LYS A 217 5.63 -33.50 -14.34
CA LYS A 217 5.33 -34.89 -14.03
C LYS A 217 4.46 -35.53 -15.09
N LYS A 218 3.40 -34.85 -15.51
CA LYS A 218 2.53 -35.35 -16.59
C LYS A 218 3.28 -35.54 -17.90
N GLN A 219 4.16 -34.63 -18.27
CA GLN A 219 5.01 -34.77 -19.47
C GLN A 219 5.98 -35.96 -19.36
N GLN A 220 6.52 -36.23 -18.16
CA GLN A 220 7.38 -37.38 -17.92
C GLN A 220 6.60 -38.69 -17.98
N ASP A 221 5.39 -38.72 -17.43
CA ASP A 221 4.51 -39.90 -17.45
C ASP A 221 3.96 -40.18 -18.86
N GLU A 222 3.72 -39.15 -19.67
CA GLU A 222 3.21 -39.24 -21.04
C GLU A 222 4.34 -39.39 -22.09
N ALA A 223 5.62 -39.21 -21.72
CA ALA A 223 6.73 -39.45 -22.62
C ALA A 223 6.75 -40.96 -23.01
N PRO A 224 6.66 -41.33 -24.30
CA PRO A 224 6.67 -42.73 -24.71
C PRO A 224 7.96 -43.36 -24.19
N HIS A 225 7.82 -44.51 -23.53
CA HIS A 225 8.94 -45.38 -23.21
C HIS A 225 9.66 -45.68 -24.52
N GLN A 226 10.77 -45.02 -24.78
CA GLN A 226 11.64 -45.43 -25.85
C GLN A 226 12.10 -46.86 -25.50
N ILE A 227 11.47 -47.81 -26.14
CA ILE A 227 11.90 -49.22 -26.16
C ILE A 227 13.34 -49.21 -26.64
N SER A 228 14.24 -49.55 -25.75
CA SER A 228 15.61 -49.92 -26.11
C SER A 228 15.53 -51.19 -26.94
N GLY A 229 15.42 -51.02 -28.24
CA GLY A 229 15.46 -52.08 -29.20
C GLY A 229 16.78 -52.06 -29.94
N ASP A 230 17.51 -53.12 -29.78
CA ASP A 230 18.82 -53.40 -30.33
C ASP A 230 18.96 -53.26 -31.84
N ALA A 231 20.20 -53.18 -32.24
CA ALA A 231 20.78 -53.50 -33.52
C ALA A 231 20.69 -52.46 -34.64
N VAL A 232 21.77 -51.78 -34.82
CA VAL A 232 22.07 -51.10 -36.08
C VAL A 232 23.40 -51.57 -36.64
N GLY A 233 23.29 -52.15 -37.83
CA GLY A 233 24.45 -52.36 -38.70
C GLY A 233 24.88 -51.03 -39.36
N PRO A 234 26.10 -50.97 -39.90
CA PRO A 234 26.74 -49.75 -40.37
C PRO A 234 26.16 -49.29 -41.72
N VAL A 235 25.81 -48.04 -41.82
CA VAL A 235 25.44 -47.39 -43.09
C VAL A 235 26.60 -46.52 -43.56
N LYS A 236 26.86 -46.67 -44.86
CA LYS A 236 27.92 -46.09 -45.62
C LYS A 236 27.79 -44.59 -45.83
N ASP A 237 28.94 -43.94 -45.95
CA ASP A 237 29.15 -42.57 -46.36
C ASP A 237 28.54 -42.26 -47.73
N ASP A 238 27.87 -41.12 -47.83
CA ASP A 238 27.72 -40.34 -49.06
C ASP A 238 27.55 -38.85 -48.73
N GLU A 239 28.51 -38.06 -49.15
CA GLU A 239 28.56 -36.58 -49.18
C GLU A 239 28.05 -36.09 -50.54
N PRO A 240 27.89 -34.78 -50.76
CA PRO A 240 27.26 -33.69 -50.02
C PRO A 240 26.25 -32.88 -50.87
N ALA A 241 25.42 -32.14 -50.24
CA ALA A 241 24.76 -31.04 -50.92
C ALA A 241 24.68 -29.78 -50.01
N LYS A 242 25.45 -28.79 -50.41
CA LYS A 242 25.47 -27.43 -49.84
C LYS A 242 24.12 -26.76 -49.93
N LYS A 243 23.57 -26.23 -48.85
CA LYS A 243 22.79 -24.98 -48.85
C LYS A 243 23.02 -24.17 -47.60
N ASN A 244 23.55 -22.98 -47.84
CA ASN A 244 23.70 -21.85 -46.91
C ASN A 244 22.41 -21.57 -46.12
N ARG A 245 22.52 -21.48 -44.80
CA ARG A 245 21.79 -20.54 -43.98
C ARG A 245 22.54 -20.21 -42.70
N SER A 246 22.92 -18.98 -42.66
CA SER A 246 23.33 -18.08 -41.59
C SER A 246 23.41 -18.61 -40.16
N ARG A 247 24.63 -18.50 -39.64
CA ARG A 247 25.05 -18.47 -38.24
C ARG A 247 24.24 -17.40 -37.48
N GLU A 248 23.58 -17.79 -36.40
CA GLU A 248 23.29 -16.89 -35.24
C GLU A 248 22.75 -17.59 -34.00
N ASP A 249 22.52 -18.92 -33.96
CA ASP A 249 21.87 -19.58 -32.81
C ASP A 249 22.79 -20.43 -31.89
N GLY A 250 24.09 -20.49 -32.16
CA GLY A 250 25.04 -21.32 -31.37
C GLY A 250 25.47 -20.72 -30.03
N ASP A 251 25.41 -19.40 -29.89
CA ASP A 251 26.03 -18.70 -28.75
C ASP A 251 25.08 -18.47 -27.56
N LYS A 252 23.75 -18.64 -27.76
CA LYS A 252 22.78 -18.42 -26.68
C LYS A 252 22.52 -19.62 -25.77
N THR A 253 22.87 -20.81 -26.19
CA THR A 253 22.65 -22.04 -25.41
C THR A 253 23.72 -22.29 -24.37
N GLU A 254 24.98 -22.07 -24.70
CA GLU A 254 26.08 -22.24 -23.73
C GLU A 254 26.07 -21.15 -22.64
N ALA A 255 25.85 -19.92 -23.03
CA ALA A 255 25.69 -18.82 -22.04
C ALA A 255 24.51 -19.03 -21.10
N ALA A 256 23.38 -19.58 -21.56
CA ALA A 256 22.21 -19.89 -20.74
C ALA A 256 22.44 -21.08 -19.79
N VAL A 257 23.19 -22.10 -20.21
CA VAL A 257 23.57 -23.24 -19.36
C VAL A 257 24.56 -22.80 -18.29
N PHE A 258 25.60 -22.03 -18.67
CA PHE A 258 26.58 -21.47 -17.75
C PHE A 258 25.94 -20.53 -16.71
N SER A 259 24.97 -19.74 -17.12
CA SER A 259 24.19 -18.87 -16.22
C SER A 259 23.33 -19.66 -15.22
N ARG A 260 22.72 -20.78 -15.64
CA ARG A 260 21.93 -21.67 -14.76
C ARG A 260 22.76 -22.40 -13.73
N GLU A 261 23.92 -22.89 -14.09
CA GLU A 261 24.82 -23.57 -13.15
C GLU A 261 25.39 -22.59 -12.12
N ARG A 262 25.77 -21.39 -12.55
CA ARG A 262 26.22 -20.32 -11.66
C ARG A 262 25.11 -19.93 -10.67
N ALA A 263 23.88 -19.73 -11.11
CA ALA A 263 22.74 -19.44 -10.26
C ALA A 263 22.44 -20.57 -9.25
N LYS A 264 22.57 -21.83 -9.65
CA LYS A 264 22.42 -22.98 -8.74
C LYS A 264 23.51 -23.01 -7.66
N ARG A 265 24.76 -22.68 -7.99
CA ARG A 265 25.84 -22.56 -7.00
C ARG A 265 25.61 -21.43 -6.03
N GLU A 266 25.24 -20.26 -6.50
CA GLU A 266 24.94 -19.08 -5.65
C GLU A 266 23.78 -19.35 -4.68
N ILE A 267 22.72 -20.04 -5.14
CA ILE A 267 21.60 -20.46 -4.29
C ILE A 267 22.07 -21.49 -3.24
N ALA A 268 22.86 -22.48 -3.63
CA ALA A 268 23.36 -23.48 -2.71
C ALA A 268 24.25 -22.87 -1.62
N GLU A 269 25.11 -21.92 -1.97
CA GLU A 269 25.95 -21.18 -1.03
C GLU A 269 25.14 -20.29 -0.09
N ALA A 270 24.08 -19.64 -0.60
CA ALA A 270 23.19 -18.84 0.20
C ALA A 270 22.43 -19.70 1.23
N VAL A 271 21.95 -20.88 0.82
CA VAL A 271 21.29 -21.84 1.71
C VAL A 271 22.26 -22.38 2.76
N ALA A 272 23.49 -22.67 2.38
CA ALA A 272 24.53 -23.13 3.32
C ALA A 272 24.85 -22.04 4.36
N ARG A 273 24.97 -20.77 3.96
CA ARG A 273 25.17 -19.62 4.88
C ARG A 273 24.03 -19.46 5.89
N VAL A 274 22.78 -19.61 5.43
CA VAL A 274 21.61 -19.53 6.33
C VAL A 274 21.59 -20.70 7.32
N ARG A 275 21.91 -21.91 6.86
CA ARG A 275 22.01 -23.09 7.75
C ARG A 275 23.13 -22.95 8.80
N ALA A 276 24.29 -22.45 8.41
CA ALA A 276 25.40 -22.19 9.32
C ALA A 276 25.05 -21.11 10.37
N ARG A 277 24.35 -20.04 9.99
CA ARG A 277 23.86 -19.03 10.93
C ARG A 277 22.84 -19.60 11.92
N LYS A 278 21.91 -20.45 11.47
CA LYS A 278 20.96 -21.12 12.39
C LYS A 278 21.65 -22.07 13.35
N ALA A 279 22.66 -22.82 12.90
CA ALA A 279 23.43 -23.71 13.76
C ALA A 279 24.26 -22.94 14.80
N GLY A 280 24.84 -21.79 14.43
CA GLY A 280 25.59 -20.93 15.35
C GLY A 280 24.72 -20.22 16.40
N HIS A 281 23.43 -20.00 16.13
CA HIS A 281 22.51 -19.36 17.09
C HIS A 281 21.95 -20.32 18.15
N ILE A 282 22.12 -21.63 17.96
CA ILE A 282 21.73 -22.67 18.92
C ILE A 282 22.85 -22.95 19.94
N ALA A 283 24.07 -22.44 19.70
CA ALA A 283 25.26 -22.76 20.49
C ALA A 283 25.74 -21.68 21.46
N SER A 284 24.96 -20.61 21.74
CA SER A 284 25.31 -19.68 22.81
C SER A 284 24.49 -19.99 24.06
N PRO A 285 25.12 -20.47 25.14
CA PRO A 285 24.44 -20.66 26.42
C PRO A 285 24.14 -19.30 27.04
N ARG A 286 22.92 -19.13 27.53
CA ARG A 286 22.56 -18.03 28.43
C ARG A 286 23.42 -18.16 29.67
N THR A 287 24.30 -17.23 29.87
CA THR A 287 24.93 -17.04 31.19
C THR A 287 23.94 -16.28 32.05
N ASP A 288 23.31 -17.01 32.96
CA ASP A 288 22.62 -16.43 34.11
C ASP A 288 23.67 -15.72 34.94
N ALA A 289 23.57 -14.42 35.06
CA ALA A 289 24.29 -13.65 36.06
C ALA A 289 23.34 -13.41 37.23
N GLU A 290 23.44 -14.26 38.18
CA GLU A 290 23.09 -13.92 39.57
C GLU A 290 23.99 -12.81 40.09
N SER A 291 23.44 -11.87 40.75
CA SER A 291 23.82 -11.34 41.80
C SER A 291 23.75 -10.37 42.70
N ASP A 292 23.57 -10.34 43.76
CA ASP A 292 23.91 -9.64 45.00
C ASP A 292 24.45 -8.21 44.91
N GLY A 293 23.79 -7.32 45.68
CA GLY A 293 24.27 -6.02 46.07
C GLY A 293 23.17 -4.98 46.21
#